data_4a2eb268f134c32dce9b954db04ca18f
#
_entry.id   4a2eb268f134c32dce9b954db04ca18f
#
_cell.length_a   1.000
_cell.length_b   1.000
_cell.length_c   1.000
_cell.angle_alpha   90.00
_cell.angle_beta   90.00
_cell.angle_gamma   90.00
#
_symmetry.space_group_name_H-M   'P 1'
#
loop_
_entity.id
_entity.type
_entity.pdbx_description
1 polymer ?
#
loop_
_entity_poly.entity_id
_entity_poly.type
_entity_poly.pdbx_seq_one_letter_code
_entity_poly.pdbx_strand_id
1 'polypeptide(L)'
;MKTTKTTFTIVSALASVILLTSCGSNTTKTQETKASSTKNQVTMTYDQQRSQENTMSVLWYQKAAETKALYLQGYNVATDRLKEILQTPSDKPYSIVLDLDETVLDNSPYQVQNVKDGTAFNPKDWDVWVKKATAKAVPGAKDFLQYADQNGVQIYYISDRTTSQVDDTIKNLEKEGIPVQGRDHLMFLEDGVKSKEGRRQAVQEKTNLWGQPSRLCRLL
;
A
#
# COMPACT_ATOMS: atom_id res chain seq x y z
N MET A 1 -10.39 50.81 -27.07
CA MET A 1 -10.58 49.40 -27.50
C MET A 1 -11.70 48.79 -26.69
N LYS A 2 -12.77 48.34 -27.38
CA LYS A 2 -14.08 47.97 -26.80
C LYS A 2 -14.04 46.60 -26.16
N THR A 3 -14.43 46.48 -24.90
CA THR A 3 -14.69 45.23 -24.20
C THR A 3 -16.13 44.77 -24.45
N THR A 4 -16.29 43.61 -25.03
CA THR A 4 -17.59 43.00 -25.29
C THR A 4 -17.93 42.05 -24.13
N LYS A 5 -19.00 42.38 -23.39
CA LYS A 5 -19.57 41.49 -22.36
C LYS A 5 -20.60 40.56 -23.01
N THR A 6 -20.41 39.27 -22.92
CA THR A 6 -21.39 38.26 -23.38
C THR A 6 -22.26 37.84 -22.20
N THR A 7 -23.55 38.17 -22.29
CA THR A 7 -24.57 37.83 -21.31
C THR A 7 -25.19 36.48 -21.70
N PHE A 8 -25.14 35.50 -20.84
CA PHE A 8 -25.86 34.23 -20.99
C PHE A 8 -27.23 34.32 -20.32
N THR A 9 -28.27 34.13 -21.11
CA THR A 9 -29.67 34.09 -20.66
C THR A 9 -30.07 32.65 -20.36
N ILE A 10 -30.48 32.39 -19.13
CA ILE A 10 -31.03 31.09 -18.69
C ILE A 10 -32.54 31.11 -18.98
N VAL A 11 -33.00 30.17 -19.81
CA VAL A 11 -34.42 29.95 -20.08
C VAL A 11 -34.95 28.91 -19.07
N SER A 12 -35.85 29.32 -18.20
CA SER A 12 -36.59 28.49 -17.28
C SER A 12 -37.79 27.86 -17.98
N ALA A 13 -37.87 26.55 -18.06
CA ALA A 13 -39.04 25.81 -18.52
C ALA A 13 -39.96 25.51 -17.34
N LEU A 14 -41.17 26.05 -17.35
CA LEU A 14 -42.28 25.76 -16.44
C LEU A 14 -42.90 24.41 -16.85
N ALA A 15 -42.91 23.45 -15.96
CA ALA A 15 -43.72 22.23 -16.11
C ALA A 15 -45.08 22.41 -15.45
N SER A 16 -46.13 22.31 -16.25
CA SER A 16 -47.52 22.41 -15.83
C SER A 16 -48.01 21.10 -15.22
N VAL A 17 -48.52 21.14 -14.00
CA VAL A 17 -49.17 20.02 -13.31
C VAL A 17 -50.65 20.04 -13.66
N ILE A 18 -51.14 18.99 -14.31
CA ILE A 18 -52.59 18.76 -14.57
C ILE A 18 -53.16 17.94 -13.39
N LEU A 19 -54.02 18.58 -12.62
CA LEU A 19 -54.84 17.91 -11.60
C LEU A 19 -56.13 17.37 -12.23
N LEU A 20 -56.27 16.07 -12.29
CA LEU A 20 -57.54 15.40 -12.57
C LEU A 20 -58.23 15.04 -11.25
N THR A 21 -59.28 15.80 -10.94
CA THR A 21 -60.23 15.46 -9.85
C THR A 21 -61.28 14.51 -10.40
N SER A 22 -61.31 13.27 -9.86
CA SER A 22 -62.42 12.34 -10.04
C SER A 22 -63.13 12.17 -8.70
N CYS A 23 -64.39 12.61 -8.58
CA CYS A 23 -65.29 12.30 -7.50
C CYS A 23 -65.87 10.90 -7.70
N GLY A 24 -65.71 10.04 -6.75
CA GLY A 24 -66.39 8.76 -6.66
C GLY A 24 -66.47 8.31 -5.21
N SER A 25 -67.65 8.51 -4.60
CA SER A 25 -67.95 8.06 -3.22
C SER A 25 -68.08 6.55 -3.18
N ASN A 26 -67.19 5.84 -2.49
CA ASN A 26 -67.49 4.52 -1.92
C ASN A 26 -66.68 4.33 -0.64
N THR A 27 -67.40 4.24 0.45
CA THR A 27 -66.90 3.98 1.79
C THR A 27 -66.43 2.53 1.90
N THR A 28 -65.19 2.27 1.66
CA THR A 28 -64.57 0.99 2.02
C THR A 28 -63.52 1.29 3.09
N LYS A 29 -63.72 0.72 4.29
CA LYS A 29 -62.72 0.75 5.36
C LYS A 29 -61.43 0.11 4.88
N THR A 30 -60.47 0.93 4.51
CA THR A 30 -59.11 0.47 4.23
C THR A 30 -58.43 0.20 5.57
N GLN A 31 -58.24 -1.06 5.88
CA GLN A 31 -57.30 -1.48 6.92
C GLN A 31 -55.93 -1.01 6.49
N GLU A 32 -55.38 -0.02 7.18
CA GLU A 32 -53.97 0.33 7.08
C GLU A 32 -53.13 -0.85 7.61
N THR A 33 -52.67 -1.68 6.70
CA THR A 33 -51.60 -2.62 6.99
C THR A 33 -50.34 -1.75 7.19
N LYS A 34 -50.00 -1.48 8.45
CA LYS A 34 -48.67 -0.97 8.80
C LYS A 34 -47.67 -1.99 8.29
N ALA A 35 -47.11 -1.73 7.12
CA ALA A 35 -45.89 -2.39 6.68
C ALA A 35 -44.81 -2.03 7.69
N SER A 36 -44.54 -2.90 8.65
CA SER A 36 -43.37 -2.86 9.49
C SER A 36 -42.16 -3.07 8.57
N SER A 37 -41.58 -1.98 8.07
CA SER A 37 -40.26 -2.04 7.46
C SER A 37 -39.25 -2.30 8.58
N THR A 38 -39.08 -3.57 8.92
CA THR A 38 -37.89 -3.99 9.68
C THR A 38 -36.71 -3.68 8.79
N LYS A 39 -36.12 -2.48 8.96
CA LYS A 39 -34.80 -2.19 8.42
C LYS A 39 -33.86 -3.20 9.07
N ASN A 40 -33.48 -4.23 8.33
CA ASN A 40 -32.33 -5.05 8.71
C ASN A 40 -31.10 -4.14 8.77
N GLN A 41 -30.90 -3.52 9.93
CA GLN A 41 -29.64 -2.83 10.20
C GLN A 41 -28.59 -3.91 10.38
N VAL A 42 -27.76 -4.08 9.37
CA VAL A 42 -26.53 -4.86 9.51
C VAL A 42 -25.58 -4.02 10.36
N THR A 43 -25.46 -4.38 11.63
CA THR A 43 -24.45 -3.79 12.52
C THR A 43 -23.15 -4.54 12.32
N MET A 44 -22.10 -3.81 12.00
CA MET A 44 -20.74 -4.34 11.86
C MET A 44 -19.86 -3.74 12.95
N THR A 45 -18.91 -4.54 13.44
CA THR A 45 -17.84 -4.00 14.29
C THR A 45 -16.89 -3.13 13.46
N TYR A 46 -16.12 -2.28 14.15
CA TYR A 46 -15.08 -1.47 13.48
C TYR A 46 -14.11 -2.35 12.68
N ASP A 47 -13.66 -3.47 13.24
CA ASP A 47 -12.73 -4.38 12.58
C ASP A 47 -13.34 -5.02 11.33
N GLN A 48 -14.61 -5.44 11.38
CA GLN A 48 -15.34 -5.96 10.22
C GLN A 48 -15.47 -4.90 9.13
N GLN A 49 -15.74 -3.65 9.49
CA GLN A 49 -15.79 -2.55 8.53
C GLN A 49 -14.43 -2.34 7.85
N ARG A 50 -13.34 -2.24 8.64
CA ARG A 50 -11.98 -2.07 8.11
C ARG A 50 -11.58 -3.24 7.21
N SER A 51 -11.91 -4.45 7.59
CA SER A 51 -11.69 -5.65 6.79
C SER A 51 -12.41 -5.57 5.43
N GLN A 52 -13.69 -5.16 5.41
CA GLN A 52 -14.43 -5.01 4.17
C GLN A 52 -13.88 -3.90 3.26
N GLU A 53 -13.52 -2.75 3.83
CA GLU A 53 -12.89 -1.64 3.10
C GLU A 53 -11.59 -2.09 2.41
N ASN A 54 -10.82 -2.98 3.05
CA ASN A 54 -9.56 -3.47 2.53
C ASN A 54 -9.71 -4.55 1.44
N THR A 55 -10.89 -5.17 1.31
CA THR A 55 -11.11 -6.31 0.40
C THR A 55 -10.72 -6.02 -1.04
N MET A 56 -11.14 -4.87 -1.58
CA MET A 56 -10.85 -4.50 -2.98
C MET A 56 -9.37 -4.21 -3.20
N SER A 57 -8.72 -3.57 -2.23
CA SER A 57 -7.27 -3.29 -2.28
C SER A 57 -6.47 -4.58 -2.30
N VAL A 58 -6.80 -5.52 -1.42
CA VAL A 58 -6.15 -6.83 -1.34
C VAL A 58 -6.39 -7.66 -2.60
N LEU A 59 -7.62 -7.65 -3.12
CA LEU A 59 -7.96 -8.33 -4.35
C LEU A 59 -7.15 -7.79 -5.54
N TRP A 60 -7.10 -6.46 -5.68
CA TRP A 60 -6.30 -5.81 -6.72
C TRP A 60 -4.81 -6.15 -6.57
N TYR A 61 -4.28 -6.04 -5.36
CA TYR A 61 -2.88 -6.34 -5.08
C TYR A 61 -2.51 -7.77 -5.49
N GLN A 62 -3.35 -8.76 -5.17
CA GLN A 62 -3.05 -10.17 -5.45
C GLN A 62 -3.37 -10.62 -6.89
N LYS A 63 -4.34 -9.99 -7.56
CA LYS A 63 -4.93 -10.53 -8.79
C LYS A 63 -4.75 -9.65 -10.00
N ALA A 64 -4.57 -8.33 -9.83
CA ALA A 64 -4.45 -7.44 -10.97
C ALA A 64 -3.09 -7.60 -11.65
N ALA A 65 -3.09 -7.72 -12.96
CA ALA A 65 -1.88 -7.74 -13.78
C ALA A 65 -1.10 -6.43 -13.67
N GLU A 66 -1.81 -5.33 -13.42
CA GLU A 66 -1.27 -3.99 -13.21
C GLU A 66 -0.34 -3.92 -12.01
N THR A 67 -0.68 -4.56 -10.89
CA THR A 67 0.17 -4.61 -9.70
C THR A 67 1.53 -5.22 -10.04
N LYS A 68 1.51 -6.38 -10.71
CA LYS A 68 2.74 -7.03 -11.16
C LYS A 68 3.53 -6.15 -12.14
N ALA A 69 2.85 -5.51 -13.08
CA ALA A 69 3.47 -4.63 -14.06
C ALA A 69 4.12 -3.41 -13.40
N LEU A 70 3.46 -2.80 -12.41
CA LEU A 70 4.00 -1.66 -11.66
C LEU A 70 5.26 -2.04 -10.87
N TYR A 71 5.27 -3.19 -10.19
CA TYR A 71 6.47 -3.68 -9.51
C TYR A 71 7.63 -3.90 -10.49
N LEU A 72 7.38 -4.62 -11.58
CA LEU A 72 8.42 -4.88 -12.59
C LEU A 72 8.93 -3.59 -13.22
N GLN A 73 8.05 -2.63 -13.53
CA GLN A 73 8.44 -1.32 -14.05
C GLN A 73 9.32 -0.56 -13.04
N GLY A 74 8.91 -0.54 -11.78
CA GLY A 74 9.67 0.15 -10.72
C GLY A 74 11.07 -0.42 -10.57
N TYR A 75 11.20 -1.75 -10.48
CA TYR A 75 12.51 -2.40 -10.32
C TYR A 75 13.36 -2.34 -11.58
N ASN A 76 12.77 -2.38 -12.78
CA ASN A 76 13.52 -2.17 -14.03
C ASN A 76 14.10 -0.75 -14.09
N VAL A 77 13.30 0.28 -13.79
CA VAL A 77 13.79 1.67 -13.71
C VAL A 77 14.89 1.81 -12.66
N ALA A 78 14.71 1.20 -11.48
CA ALA A 78 15.72 1.21 -10.43
C ALA A 78 17.03 0.55 -10.90
N THR A 79 16.94 -0.58 -11.59
CA THR A 79 18.12 -1.28 -12.14
C THR A 79 18.86 -0.43 -13.17
N ASP A 80 18.15 0.20 -14.10
CA ASP A 80 18.78 1.03 -15.12
C ASP A 80 19.43 2.27 -14.51
N ARG A 81 18.80 2.89 -13.54
CA ARG A 81 19.41 4.01 -12.79
C ARG A 81 20.62 3.59 -11.98
N LEU A 82 20.59 2.41 -11.37
CA LEU A 82 21.74 1.89 -10.64
C LEU A 82 22.92 1.64 -11.59
N LYS A 83 22.69 1.07 -12.78
CA LYS A 83 23.72 0.90 -13.82
C LYS A 83 24.37 2.22 -14.20
N GLU A 84 23.57 3.28 -14.40
CA GLU A 84 24.09 4.62 -14.73
C GLU A 84 24.99 5.16 -13.61
N ILE A 85 24.57 5.03 -12.36
CA ILE A 85 25.30 5.57 -11.20
C ILE A 85 26.62 4.84 -10.98
N LEU A 86 26.63 3.53 -11.16
CA LEU A 86 27.83 2.71 -11.00
C LEU A 86 28.95 3.04 -12.03
N GLN A 87 28.63 3.79 -13.08
CA GLN A 87 29.67 4.32 -14.01
C GLN A 87 30.43 5.50 -13.43
N THR A 88 29.97 6.12 -12.35
CA THR A 88 30.62 7.27 -11.71
C THR A 88 31.49 6.77 -10.56
N PRO A 89 32.79 7.09 -10.55
CA PRO A 89 33.67 6.78 -9.42
C PRO A 89 33.16 7.48 -8.13
N SER A 90 33.28 6.81 -6.99
CA SER A 90 32.92 7.36 -5.69
C SER A 90 33.97 6.99 -4.63
N ASP A 91 34.27 7.92 -3.74
CA ASP A 91 35.18 7.70 -2.60
C ASP A 91 34.54 6.88 -1.47
N LYS A 92 33.20 6.78 -1.48
CA LYS A 92 32.44 5.98 -0.56
C LYS A 92 31.69 4.86 -1.31
N PRO A 93 31.45 3.71 -0.67
CA PRO A 93 30.63 2.66 -1.28
C PRO A 93 29.23 3.18 -1.61
N TYR A 94 28.70 2.80 -2.75
CA TYR A 94 27.31 3.05 -3.08
C TYR A 94 26.40 2.24 -2.19
N SER A 95 25.26 2.79 -1.84
CA SER A 95 24.23 2.08 -1.07
C SER A 95 22.82 2.37 -1.59
N ILE A 96 21.93 1.43 -1.32
CA ILE A 96 20.49 1.55 -1.52
C ILE A 96 19.77 1.28 -0.21
N VAL A 97 18.66 1.97 -0.01
CA VAL A 97 17.78 1.78 1.14
C VAL A 97 16.40 1.42 0.62
N LEU A 98 15.86 0.31 1.13
CA LEU A 98 14.50 -0.15 0.82
C LEU A 98 13.71 -0.36 2.10
N ASP A 99 12.39 -0.21 2.01
CA ASP A 99 11.48 -0.80 2.98
C ASP A 99 11.32 -2.29 2.68
N LEU A 100 10.70 -3.03 3.57
CA LEU A 100 10.45 -4.46 3.40
C LEU A 100 9.01 -4.72 2.95
N ASP A 101 8.06 -4.27 3.75
CA ASP A 101 6.66 -4.66 3.62
C ASP A 101 6.03 -3.95 2.41
N GLU A 102 5.46 -4.73 1.49
CA GLU A 102 4.95 -4.31 0.18
C GLU A 102 5.97 -3.56 -0.69
N THR A 103 7.25 -3.67 -0.34
CA THR A 103 8.37 -3.15 -1.16
C THR A 103 9.26 -4.28 -1.63
N VAL A 104 9.74 -5.12 -0.73
CA VAL A 104 10.59 -6.29 -1.01
C VAL A 104 9.82 -7.59 -0.80
N LEU A 105 8.98 -7.64 0.23
CA LEU A 105 8.20 -8.81 0.64
C LEU A 105 6.70 -8.55 0.50
N ASP A 106 6.00 -9.54 -0.05
CA ASP A 106 4.55 -9.56 -0.21
C ASP A 106 3.87 -10.14 1.04
N ASN A 107 3.20 -9.28 1.80
CA ASN A 107 2.42 -9.66 2.97
C ASN A 107 0.91 -9.78 2.68
N SER A 108 0.50 -9.74 1.43
CA SER A 108 -0.90 -9.87 1.06
C SER A 108 -1.57 -11.15 1.58
N PRO A 109 -0.89 -12.30 1.78
CA PRO A 109 -1.51 -13.45 2.42
C PRO A 109 -1.99 -13.17 3.86
N TYR A 110 -1.27 -12.35 4.63
CA TYR A 110 -1.71 -11.89 5.95
C TYR A 110 -2.96 -11.00 5.82
N GLN A 111 -2.96 -10.06 4.87
CA GLN A 111 -4.10 -9.18 4.62
C GLN A 111 -5.35 -9.96 4.18
N VAL A 112 -5.18 -10.98 3.33
CA VAL A 112 -6.27 -11.88 2.92
C VAL A 112 -6.86 -12.61 4.13
N GLN A 113 -6.01 -13.06 5.07
CA GLN A 113 -6.50 -13.73 6.27
C GLN A 113 -7.34 -12.78 7.12
N ASN A 114 -6.89 -11.54 7.33
CA ASN A 114 -7.66 -10.52 8.03
C ASN A 114 -9.03 -10.26 7.37
N VAL A 115 -9.07 -10.20 6.03
CA VAL A 115 -10.33 -10.03 5.29
C VAL A 115 -11.27 -11.23 5.52
N LYS A 116 -10.76 -12.45 5.49
CA LYS A 116 -11.56 -13.67 5.73
C LYS A 116 -12.11 -13.74 7.15
N ASP A 117 -11.32 -13.33 8.12
CA ASP A 117 -11.66 -13.41 9.53
C ASP A 117 -12.48 -12.19 10.00
N GLY A 118 -12.67 -11.18 9.15
CA GLY A 118 -13.35 -9.94 9.50
C GLY A 118 -12.60 -9.15 10.58
N THR A 119 -11.25 -9.19 10.55
CA THR A 119 -10.37 -8.55 11.53
C THR A 119 -9.57 -7.43 10.88
N ALA A 120 -9.14 -6.45 11.68
CA ALA A 120 -8.18 -5.43 11.29
C ALA A 120 -6.74 -5.87 11.61
N PHE A 121 -5.76 -5.01 11.30
CA PHE A 121 -4.37 -5.23 11.68
C PHE A 121 -4.23 -5.39 13.19
N ASN A 122 -3.54 -6.45 13.60
CA ASN A 122 -3.21 -6.73 15.00
C ASN A 122 -1.72 -7.03 15.12
N PRO A 123 -0.96 -6.35 16.01
CA PRO A 123 0.48 -6.57 16.15
C PRO A 123 0.87 -8.00 16.54
N LYS A 124 0.03 -8.71 17.33
CA LYS A 124 0.31 -10.10 17.73
C LYS A 124 0.17 -11.06 16.55
N ASP A 125 -0.89 -10.89 15.74
CA ASP A 125 -1.13 -11.72 14.56
C ASP A 125 -0.09 -11.41 13.47
N TRP A 126 0.33 -10.15 13.37
CA TRP A 126 1.44 -9.74 12.53
C TRP A 126 2.75 -10.42 12.94
N ASP A 127 3.07 -10.46 14.23
CA ASP A 127 4.25 -11.14 14.73
C ASP A 127 4.23 -12.65 14.41
N VAL A 128 3.07 -13.30 14.55
CA VAL A 128 2.88 -14.68 14.12
C VAL A 128 3.12 -14.89 12.62
N TRP A 129 2.67 -13.93 11.80
CA TRP A 129 2.90 -13.94 10.35
C TRP A 129 4.39 -13.83 10.02
N VAL A 130 5.09 -12.84 10.58
CA VAL A 130 6.53 -12.63 10.35
C VAL A 130 7.35 -13.85 10.75
N LYS A 131 7.05 -14.48 11.89
CA LYS A 131 7.71 -15.70 12.37
C LYS A 131 7.59 -16.90 11.45
N LYS A 132 6.56 -16.96 10.59
CA LYS A 132 6.46 -18.03 9.58
C LYS A 132 7.59 -17.95 8.55
N ALA A 133 8.13 -16.75 8.31
CA ALA A 133 9.16 -16.49 7.31
C ALA A 133 8.78 -17.08 5.93
N THR A 134 7.59 -16.74 5.43
CA THR A 134 6.99 -17.30 4.20
C THR A 134 6.51 -16.25 3.21
N ALA A 135 6.71 -14.96 3.52
CA ALA A 135 6.39 -13.87 2.58
C ALA A 135 7.25 -14.02 1.32
N LYS A 136 6.63 -13.91 0.16
CA LYS A 136 7.32 -14.02 -1.13
C LYS A 136 7.96 -12.69 -1.52
N ALA A 137 9.02 -12.74 -2.32
CA ALA A 137 9.55 -11.54 -2.94
C ALA A 137 8.49 -10.93 -3.88
N VAL A 138 8.32 -9.60 -3.83
CA VAL A 138 7.52 -8.91 -4.85
C VAL A 138 8.18 -8.98 -6.22
N PRO A 139 7.45 -8.88 -7.33
CA PRO A 139 8.01 -9.04 -8.67
C PRO A 139 9.15 -8.06 -8.96
N GLY A 140 10.30 -8.57 -9.38
CA GLY A 140 11.50 -7.78 -9.73
C GLY A 140 12.42 -7.44 -8.57
N ALA A 141 11.97 -7.52 -7.30
CA ALA A 141 12.80 -7.18 -6.15
C ALA A 141 14.06 -8.04 -6.04
N LYS A 142 13.90 -9.36 -6.17
CA LYS A 142 15.03 -10.30 -6.09
C LYS A 142 16.11 -9.99 -7.12
N ASP A 143 15.72 -9.86 -8.38
CA ASP A 143 16.68 -9.65 -9.49
C ASP A 143 17.44 -8.32 -9.31
N PHE A 144 16.73 -7.26 -8.92
CA PHE A 144 17.33 -5.96 -8.63
C PHE A 144 18.33 -6.03 -7.47
N LEU A 145 17.94 -6.67 -6.36
CA LEU A 145 18.79 -6.76 -5.17
C LEU A 145 20.00 -7.66 -5.40
N GLN A 146 19.86 -8.74 -6.14
CA GLN A 146 20.99 -9.58 -6.53
C GLN A 146 21.94 -8.83 -7.47
N TYR A 147 21.40 -8.03 -8.41
CA TYR A 147 22.23 -7.18 -9.26
C TYR A 147 23.01 -6.14 -8.42
N ALA A 148 22.37 -5.50 -7.46
CA ALA A 148 23.02 -4.54 -6.56
C ALA A 148 24.16 -5.19 -5.75
N ASP A 149 23.90 -6.35 -5.15
CA ASP A 149 24.86 -7.11 -4.35
C ASP A 149 26.09 -7.55 -5.19
N GLN A 150 25.85 -8.10 -6.38
CA GLN A 150 26.90 -8.52 -7.31
C GLN A 150 27.80 -7.37 -7.78
N ASN A 151 27.30 -6.13 -7.74
CA ASN A 151 28.06 -4.92 -8.09
C ASN A 151 28.61 -4.19 -6.87
N GLY A 152 28.66 -4.82 -5.69
CA GLY A 152 29.25 -4.26 -4.48
C GLY A 152 28.48 -3.11 -3.84
N VAL A 153 27.19 -2.96 -4.17
CA VAL A 153 26.32 -1.95 -3.58
C VAL A 153 25.85 -2.43 -2.21
N GLN A 154 25.97 -1.59 -1.19
CA GLN A 154 25.47 -1.90 0.14
C GLN A 154 23.94 -1.79 0.18
N ILE A 155 23.28 -2.80 0.71
CA ILE A 155 21.83 -2.91 0.76
C ILE A 155 21.37 -2.77 2.20
N TYR A 156 20.56 -1.74 2.49
CA TYR A 156 19.99 -1.52 3.81
C TYR A 156 18.48 -1.66 3.76
N TYR A 157 17.91 -2.43 4.68
CA TYR A 157 16.48 -2.60 4.86
C TYR A 157 16.03 -1.76 6.06
N ILE A 158 15.29 -0.67 5.81
CA ILE A 158 14.78 0.22 6.85
C ILE A 158 13.26 0.02 6.96
N SER A 159 12.85 -0.79 7.93
CA SER A 159 11.46 -1.20 8.10
C SER A 159 10.87 -0.76 9.44
N ASP A 160 9.54 -0.69 9.50
CA ASP A 160 8.80 -0.49 10.75
C ASP A 160 8.50 -1.83 11.47
N ARG A 161 9.02 -2.96 10.97
CA ARG A 161 9.14 -4.18 11.77
C ARG A 161 9.96 -3.91 13.02
N THR A 162 9.63 -4.57 14.12
CA THR A 162 10.35 -4.40 15.39
C THR A 162 11.69 -5.14 15.40
N THR A 163 12.62 -4.71 16.24
CA THR A 163 13.94 -5.35 16.38
C THR A 163 13.86 -6.83 16.75
N SER A 164 12.80 -7.27 17.43
CA SER A 164 12.55 -8.68 17.75
C SER A 164 12.25 -9.55 16.52
N GLN A 165 11.87 -8.94 15.38
CA GLN A 165 11.52 -9.62 14.14
C GLN A 165 12.69 -9.76 13.14
N VAL A 166 13.89 -9.28 13.50
CA VAL A 166 15.05 -9.25 12.60
C VAL A 166 15.43 -10.66 12.16
N ASP A 167 15.56 -11.62 13.07
CA ASP A 167 16.03 -12.96 12.74
C ASP A 167 15.06 -13.72 11.83
N ASP A 168 13.76 -13.61 12.09
CA ASP A 168 12.74 -14.24 11.24
C ASP A 168 12.68 -13.56 9.86
N THR A 169 12.96 -12.24 9.81
CA THR A 169 13.05 -11.52 8.53
C THR A 169 14.27 -11.94 7.73
N ILE A 170 15.45 -12.05 8.34
CA ILE A 170 16.66 -12.59 7.69
C ILE A 170 16.36 -13.98 7.10
N LYS A 171 15.82 -14.88 7.89
CA LYS A 171 15.42 -16.21 7.44
C LYS A 171 14.45 -16.16 6.24
N ASN A 172 13.52 -15.22 6.21
CA ASN A 172 12.60 -15.05 5.08
C ASN A 172 13.33 -14.56 3.82
N LEU A 173 14.17 -13.53 3.94
CA LEU A 173 14.95 -12.99 2.83
C LEU A 173 15.86 -14.05 2.22
N GLU A 174 16.58 -14.79 3.04
CA GLU A 174 17.44 -15.90 2.61
C GLU A 174 16.66 -17.00 1.85
N LYS A 175 15.49 -17.41 2.36
CA LYS A 175 14.61 -18.37 1.67
C LYS A 175 14.17 -17.90 0.28
N GLU A 176 13.95 -16.60 0.11
CA GLU A 176 13.58 -16.02 -1.17
C GLU A 176 14.82 -15.76 -2.07
N GLY A 177 16.02 -15.96 -1.55
CA GLY A 177 17.28 -15.71 -2.25
C GLY A 177 17.58 -14.22 -2.41
N ILE A 178 17.11 -13.42 -1.46
CA ILE A 178 17.36 -11.97 -1.38
C ILE A 178 18.60 -11.76 -0.53
N PRO A 179 19.58 -10.94 -0.99
CA PRO A 179 20.83 -10.72 -0.27
C PRO A 179 20.64 -10.12 1.12
N VAL A 180 21.35 -10.66 2.10
CA VAL A 180 21.50 -10.13 3.45
C VAL A 180 23.00 -9.98 3.71
N GLN A 181 23.52 -8.75 3.66
CA GLN A 181 24.94 -8.47 3.76
C GLN A 181 25.44 -8.37 5.21
N GLY A 182 24.53 -8.32 6.16
CA GLY A 182 24.81 -8.28 7.59
C GLY A 182 23.55 -7.95 8.39
N ARG A 183 23.53 -8.35 9.67
CA ARG A 183 22.42 -8.05 10.58
C ARG A 183 22.23 -6.54 10.77
N ASP A 184 23.30 -5.78 10.77
CA ASP A 184 23.35 -4.32 10.93
C ASP A 184 22.79 -3.57 9.71
N HIS A 185 22.62 -4.27 8.58
CA HIS A 185 21.93 -3.74 7.41
C HIS A 185 20.38 -3.83 7.52
N LEU A 186 19.86 -4.51 8.53
CA LEU A 186 18.41 -4.53 8.85
C LEU A 186 18.14 -3.54 9.99
N MET A 187 17.79 -2.32 9.63
CA MET A 187 17.55 -1.22 10.55
C MET A 187 16.06 -1.12 10.87
N PHE A 188 15.64 -1.83 11.90
CA PHE A 188 14.24 -1.97 12.29
C PHE A 188 13.82 -0.93 13.34
N LEU A 189 12.53 -0.87 13.61
CA LEU A 189 11.94 0.06 14.55
C LEU A 189 12.39 -0.28 15.98
N GLU A 190 13.02 0.69 16.63
CA GLU A 190 13.35 0.65 18.05
C GLU A 190 12.23 1.28 18.88
N ASP A 191 12.11 0.87 20.13
CA ASP A 191 11.10 1.40 21.04
C ASP A 191 11.23 2.93 21.19
N GLY A 192 10.09 3.62 21.02
CA GLY A 192 10.02 5.08 21.12
C GLY A 192 10.45 5.84 19.86
N VAL A 193 11.00 5.17 18.85
CA VAL A 193 11.41 5.79 17.57
C VAL A 193 10.26 5.70 16.57
N LYS A 194 9.74 6.85 16.11
CA LYS A 194 8.61 6.90 15.17
C LYS A 194 9.01 7.18 13.72
N SER A 195 10.26 7.55 13.46
CA SER A 195 10.70 7.99 12.13
C SER A 195 11.83 7.12 11.59
N LYS A 196 11.79 6.84 10.29
CA LYS A 196 12.87 6.18 9.54
C LYS A 196 14.06 7.13 9.26
N GLU A 197 13.89 8.43 9.48
CA GLU A 197 14.84 9.45 9.02
C GLU A 197 16.21 9.31 9.67
N GLY A 198 16.29 9.12 10.99
CA GLY A 198 17.59 8.94 11.67
C GLY A 198 18.35 7.72 11.16
N ARG A 199 17.64 6.63 10.84
CA ARG A 199 18.22 5.42 10.25
C ARG A 199 18.75 5.67 8.83
N ARG A 200 18.04 6.46 8.00
CA ARG A 200 18.52 6.87 6.67
C ARG A 200 19.75 7.76 6.73
N GLN A 201 19.77 8.74 7.66
CA GLN A 201 20.91 9.62 7.87
C GLN A 201 22.16 8.83 8.27
N ALA A 202 22.02 7.85 9.16
CA ALA A 202 23.13 6.97 9.56
C ALA A 202 23.73 6.19 8.37
N VAL A 203 22.92 5.77 7.39
CA VAL A 203 23.41 5.16 6.16
C VAL A 203 24.11 6.20 5.29
N GLN A 204 23.54 7.39 5.11
CA GLN A 204 24.08 8.47 4.28
C GLN A 204 25.44 8.98 4.76
N GLU A 205 25.68 8.98 6.07
CA GLU A 205 26.96 9.37 6.63
C GLU A 205 28.09 8.41 6.24
N LYS A 206 27.78 7.12 6.15
CA LYS A 206 28.78 6.06 5.88
C LYS A 206 28.97 5.77 4.39
N THR A 207 27.97 6.04 3.58
CA THR A 207 27.90 5.59 2.20
C THR A 207 27.52 6.73 1.25
N ASN A 208 27.66 6.48 -0.05
CA ASN A 208 27.04 7.32 -1.07
C ASN A 208 25.64 6.78 -1.36
N LEU A 209 24.66 7.26 -0.58
CA LEU A 209 23.29 6.79 -0.65
C LEU A 209 22.66 7.24 -1.96
N TRP A 210 22.32 6.26 -2.79
CA TRP A 210 21.54 6.49 -3.98
C TRP A 210 20.04 6.53 -3.65
N GLY A 211 19.36 7.51 -4.22
CA GLY A 211 17.93 7.69 -3.96
C GLY A 211 17.68 8.63 -2.79
N GLN A 212 18.06 9.90 -2.95
CA GLN A 212 17.61 10.94 -2.03
C GLN A 212 16.09 10.85 -1.82
N PRO A 213 15.56 11.03 -0.58
CA PRO A 213 14.16 10.77 -0.22
C PRO A 213 13.12 11.50 -1.10
N SER A 214 13.55 12.54 -1.83
CA SER A 214 12.66 13.36 -2.66
C SER A 214 12.29 12.75 -4.01
N ARG A 215 12.94 11.68 -4.48
CA ARG A 215 12.72 11.19 -5.86
C ARG A 215 12.34 9.71 -5.99
N LEU A 216 12.84 8.80 -5.16
CA LEU A 216 12.56 7.36 -5.31
C LEU A 216 11.35 6.87 -4.49
N CYS A 217 11.10 7.39 -3.30
CA CYS A 217 9.89 7.08 -2.52
C CYS A 217 8.58 7.56 -3.17
N ARG A 218 8.63 8.24 -4.32
CA ARG A 218 7.44 8.64 -5.08
C ARG A 218 7.16 7.74 -6.29
N LEU A 219 7.97 6.72 -6.53
CA LEU A 219 7.83 5.81 -7.69
C LEU A 219 7.45 4.37 -7.32
N LEU A 220 7.41 4.05 -6.04
CA LEU A 220 6.85 2.82 -5.48
C LEU A 220 5.79 3.19 -4.44
#